data_3bda94a8ddd8b1062cc105b1ca155054
#
_entry.id   3bda94a8ddd8b1062cc105b1ca155054
#
_cell.length_a   1.000
_cell.length_b   1.000
_cell.length_c   1.000
_cell.angle_alpha   90.00
_cell.angle_beta   90.00
_cell.angle_gamma   90.00
#
_symmetry.space_group_name_H-M   'P 1'
#
loop_
_entity.id
_entity.type
_entity.pdbx_description
1 polymer ?
#
loop_
_entity_poly.entity_id
_entity_poly.type
_entity_poly.pdbx_seq_one_letter_code
_entity_poly.pdbx_strand_id
1 'polypeptide(L)'
;MKMFKPLTATLFIIVTLVYAGYSQANISALGDLSKYRGFNYTPAGAVSPHHHIDQWVKYSAAVTNFDLDLAKRLNLNQVRVFVPYEAYLAIKDTLKDRLRHFVQACHIRGIGVMVVVGKGPWVQDTSQRPRAIEWVKFLSAALSSRPGLAMWDIMNEPDYPEKPLERVQRNFENCRFMSRLFREIDPKTPITIGMAFEKNMETLADYVDVLQFHDYSDTREKIDQTILRAKQFAAKAGKPVIDGEIGCIARANPYDVTLEEHMKAHVGWYIWELMIVRKGWGAVHGVFYEDGTVRDPSIAAAILGFFRNRNDILPAIVDREGAITRVIDDGNGWLAQQDADWKKGLDIAETAANLLEAGELAPMHVPPTWEVAQLRRGQPDVHALQNLIKKYLQALAPFKKPAEK
;
A
#
# COMPACT_ATOMS: atom_id res chain seq x y z
N MET A 1 39.80 33.19 49.51
CA MET A 1 39.72 32.69 48.12
C MET A 1 39.11 31.30 48.18
N LYS A 2 37.79 31.20 48.10
CA LYS A 2 37.04 29.91 48.09
C LYS A 2 36.54 29.64 46.65
N MET A 3 37.03 28.56 46.13
CA MET A 3 36.67 28.12 44.73
C MET A 3 35.22 27.64 44.71
N PHE A 4 34.39 28.24 43.84
CA PHE A 4 33.12 27.68 43.42
C PHE A 4 33.36 26.60 42.34
N LYS A 5 32.95 25.38 42.64
CA LYS A 5 32.86 24.32 41.62
C LYS A 5 31.51 24.43 40.88
N PRO A 6 31.49 24.22 39.57
CA PRO A 6 30.25 24.43 38.81
C PRO A 6 29.28 23.26 38.98
N LEU A 7 28.05 23.59 39.39
CA LEU A 7 26.90 22.68 39.57
C LEU A 7 26.12 22.48 38.27
N THR A 8 26.72 22.77 37.12
CA THR A 8 25.98 22.81 35.84
C THR A 8 26.03 21.57 34.97
N ALA A 9 26.94 20.61 35.28
CA ALA A 9 27.09 19.41 34.46
C ALA A 9 26.08 18.30 34.74
N THR A 10 25.53 18.24 35.98
CA THR A 10 24.67 17.14 36.40
C THR A 10 23.19 17.30 35.92
N LEU A 11 22.77 18.52 35.65
CA LEU A 11 21.38 18.78 35.22
C LEU A 11 21.15 18.45 33.73
N PHE A 12 22.20 18.55 32.90
CA PHE A 12 22.09 18.21 31.47
C PHE A 12 22.01 16.70 31.20
N ILE A 13 22.63 15.88 32.04
CA ILE A 13 22.61 14.42 31.92
C ILE A 13 21.23 13.85 32.32
N ILE A 14 20.54 14.45 33.29
CA ILE A 14 19.23 13.99 33.74
C ILE A 14 18.14 14.31 32.69
N VAL A 15 18.24 15.44 31.97
CA VAL A 15 17.28 15.79 30.92
C VAL A 15 17.45 14.88 29.68
N THR A 16 18.67 14.51 29.32
CA THR A 16 18.91 13.57 28.20
C THR A 16 18.53 12.13 28.55
N LEU A 17 18.65 11.71 29.81
CA LEU A 17 18.22 10.39 30.25
C LEU A 17 16.69 10.26 30.35
N VAL A 18 15.96 11.32 30.63
CA VAL A 18 14.48 11.31 30.65
C VAL A 18 13.93 11.24 29.22
N TYR A 19 14.61 11.77 28.20
CA TYR A 19 14.21 11.62 26.80
C TYR A 19 14.61 10.26 26.19
N ALA A 20 15.68 9.65 26.66
CA ALA A 20 16.11 8.31 26.23
C ALA A 20 15.32 7.16 26.90
N GLY A 21 14.48 7.45 27.88
CA GLY A 21 13.70 6.45 28.63
C GLY A 21 12.30 6.19 28.12
N TYR A 22 11.86 6.84 27.03
CA TYR A 22 10.63 6.41 26.35
C TYR A 22 10.93 5.12 25.61
N SER A 23 10.56 4.01 26.22
CA SER A 23 10.66 2.67 25.66
C SER A 23 10.12 2.70 24.23
N GLN A 24 11.00 2.47 23.25
CA GLN A 24 10.55 2.15 21.89
C GLN A 24 9.62 0.96 22.03
N ALA A 25 8.40 1.08 21.50
CA ALA A 25 7.51 -0.06 21.37
C ALA A 25 8.25 -1.19 20.64
N ASN A 26 7.84 -2.41 20.86
CA ASN A 26 8.49 -3.57 20.26
C ASN A 26 8.22 -3.62 18.75
N ILE A 27 8.88 -2.75 17.97
CA ILE A 27 8.77 -2.70 16.50
C ILE A 27 9.17 -4.05 15.89
N SER A 28 10.09 -4.79 16.53
CA SER A 28 10.48 -6.12 16.04
C SER A 28 9.31 -7.11 16.00
N ALA A 29 8.29 -6.91 16.82
CA ALA A 29 7.06 -7.72 16.80
C ALA A 29 6.20 -7.50 15.55
N LEU A 30 6.39 -6.38 14.82
CA LEU A 30 5.69 -6.11 13.56
C LEU A 30 6.26 -6.91 12.37
N GLY A 31 7.49 -7.46 12.51
CA GLY A 31 8.19 -8.12 11.43
C GLY A 31 8.59 -7.16 10.31
N ASP A 32 8.62 -7.68 9.10
CA ASP A 32 8.97 -6.91 7.91
C ASP A 32 7.75 -6.17 7.35
N LEU A 33 7.66 -4.86 7.57
CA LEU A 33 6.54 -4.04 7.13
C LEU A 33 6.43 -3.95 5.60
N SER A 34 7.51 -4.19 4.85
CA SER A 34 7.47 -4.24 3.38
C SER A 34 6.58 -5.36 2.84
N LYS A 35 6.26 -6.35 3.67
CA LYS A 35 5.36 -7.47 3.35
C LYS A 35 3.92 -7.23 3.76
N TYR A 36 3.60 -6.06 4.29
CA TYR A 36 2.24 -5.72 4.63
C TYR A 36 1.40 -5.54 3.36
N ARG A 37 0.35 -6.33 3.27
CA ARG A 37 -0.69 -6.30 2.23
C ARG A 37 -2.00 -6.09 2.95
N GLY A 38 -2.34 -4.83 3.15
CA GLY A 38 -3.43 -4.43 4.01
C GLY A 38 -4.68 -4.00 3.26
N PHE A 39 -5.74 -3.85 4.04
CA PHE A 39 -7.00 -3.27 3.58
C PHE A 39 -7.62 -2.44 4.69
N ASN A 40 -8.32 -1.38 4.30
CA ASN A 40 -9.25 -0.69 5.16
C ASN A 40 -10.56 -1.46 5.19
N TYR A 41 -11.22 -1.53 6.34
CA TYR A 41 -12.41 -2.36 6.49
C TYR A 41 -13.59 -1.59 7.06
N THR A 42 -14.67 -1.66 6.29
CA THR A 42 -16.04 -1.32 6.68
C THR A 42 -16.95 -2.35 6.03
N PRO A 43 -17.86 -3.04 6.76
CA PRO A 43 -18.75 -4.02 6.15
C PRO A 43 -19.73 -3.35 5.18
N ALA A 44 -20.09 -4.05 4.10
CA ALA A 44 -20.94 -3.50 3.04
C ALA A 44 -22.30 -2.99 3.55
N GLY A 45 -22.84 -3.55 4.61
CA GLY A 45 -24.11 -3.15 5.23
C GLY A 45 -24.06 -1.84 6.05
N ALA A 46 -22.87 -1.28 6.32
CA ALA A 46 -22.74 0.00 7.01
C ALA A 46 -23.19 1.16 6.10
N VAL A 47 -23.75 2.20 6.67
CA VAL A 47 -24.36 3.30 5.91
C VAL A 47 -23.64 4.63 6.20
N SER A 48 -23.05 5.24 5.17
CA SER A 48 -22.52 6.59 5.23
C SER A 48 -23.62 7.62 5.60
N PRO A 49 -23.36 8.69 6.41
CA PRO A 49 -22.03 9.10 6.92
C PRO A 49 -21.60 8.43 8.23
N HIS A 50 -22.39 7.53 8.77
CA HIS A 50 -22.14 6.89 10.07
C HIS A 50 -21.58 5.47 9.96
N HIS A 51 -21.04 5.10 8.79
CA HIS A 51 -20.60 3.73 8.51
C HIS A 51 -19.59 3.18 9.53
N HIS A 52 -18.66 3.98 10.03
CA HIS A 52 -17.71 3.52 11.05
C HIS A 52 -18.35 3.32 12.44
N ILE A 53 -19.44 4.02 12.75
CA ILE A 53 -20.24 3.79 13.97
C ILE A 53 -21.12 2.55 13.76
N ASP A 54 -21.81 2.49 12.62
CA ASP A 54 -22.71 1.39 12.26
C ASP A 54 -22.00 0.04 12.26
N GLN A 55 -20.76 -0.01 11.80
CA GLN A 55 -19.90 -1.20 11.84
C GLN A 55 -19.89 -1.86 13.21
N TRP A 56 -19.82 -1.07 14.27
CA TRP A 56 -19.77 -1.56 15.65
C TRP A 56 -21.14 -1.72 16.28
N VAL A 57 -22.04 -0.77 16.05
CA VAL A 57 -23.41 -0.80 16.61
C VAL A 57 -24.24 -1.94 15.99
N LYS A 58 -24.04 -2.23 14.72
CA LYS A 58 -24.72 -3.31 13.98
C LYS A 58 -23.80 -4.51 13.73
N TYR A 59 -22.78 -4.70 14.55
CA TYR A 59 -21.76 -5.72 14.36
C TYR A 59 -22.37 -7.12 14.19
N SER A 60 -21.93 -7.81 13.14
CA SER A 60 -22.28 -9.21 12.87
C SER A 60 -21.02 -10.06 12.76
N ALA A 61 -20.86 -11.03 13.65
CA ALA A 61 -19.75 -11.97 13.61
C ALA A 61 -19.73 -12.80 12.31
N ALA A 62 -20.91 -13.18 11.82
CA ALA A 62 -21.03 -13.95 10.58
C ALA A 62 -20.56 -13.15 9.36
N VAL A 63 -21.01 -11.90 9.21
CA VAL A 63 -20.56 -11.01 8.13
C VAL A 63 -19.07 -10.75 8.24
N THR A 64 -18.57 -10.40 9.43
CA THR A 64 -17.14 -10.16 9.66
C THR A 64 -16.29 -11.38 9.26
N ASN A 65 -16.69 -12.58 9.66
CA ASN A 65 -15.96 -13.80 9.30
C ASN A 65 -15.93 -14.02 7.79
N PHE A 66 -17.08 -13.85 7.13
CA PHE A 66 -17.17 -13.96 5.67
C PHE A 66 -16.25 -12.96 4.96
N ASP A 67 -16.31 -11.69 5.33
CA ASP A 67 -15.49 -10.64 4.73
C ASP A 67 -13.98 -10.89 4.95
N LEU A 68 -13.58 -11.35 6.14
CA LEU A 68 -12.19 -11.70 6.43
C LEU A 68 -11.71 -12.93 5.64
N ASP A 69 -12.60 -13.88 5.34
CA ASP A 69 -12.28 -15.01 4.46
C ASP A 69 -12.06 -14.56 3.02
N LEU A 70 -12.79 -13.54 2.54
CA LEU A 70 -12.51 -12.89 1.24
C LEU A 70 -11.13 -12.21 1.23
N ALA A 71 -10.78 -11.49 2.30
CA ALA A 71 -9.46 -10.87 2.43
C ALA A 71 -8.34 -11.94 2.41
N LYS A 72 -8.55 -13.04 3.13
CA LYS A 72 -7.59 -14.16 3.14
C LYS A 72 -7.39 -14.79 1.77
N ARG A 73 -8.44 -14.92 0.97
CA ARG A 73 -8.35 -15.41 -0.43
C ARG A 73 -7.45 -14.54 -1.32
N LEU A 74 -7.34 -13.25 -1.02
CA LEU A 74 -6.44 -12.32 -1.71
C LEU A 74 -5.04 -12.21 -1.05
N ASN A 75 -4.69 -13.10 -0.12
CA ASN A 75 -3.45 -13.05 0.65
C ASN A 75 -3.22 -11.74 1.41
N LEU A 76 -4.28 -11.04 1.77
CA LEU A 76 -4.19 -9.86 2.61
C LEU A 76 -3.88 -10.29 4.06
N ASN A 77 -2.95 -9.58 4.70
CA ASN A 77 -2.40 -9.95 6.00
C ASN A 77 -2.48 -8.86 7.06
N GLN A 78 -3.04 -7.70 6.71
CA GLN A 78 -3.23 -6.58 7.62
C GLN A 78 -4.60 -5.95 7.40
N VAL A 79 -5.24 -5.47 8.47
CA VAL A 79 -6.46 -4.69 8.39
C VAL A 79 -6.33 -3.38 9.18
N ARG A 80 -6.80 -2.30 8.60
CA ARG A 80 -6.95 -1.01 9.25
C ARG A 80 -8.45 -0.77 9.47
N VAL A 81 -8.86 -0.58 10.73
CA VAL A 81 -10.26 -0.49 11.12
C VAL A 81 -10.52 0.71 12.02
N PHE A 82 -11.57 1.46 11.74
CA PHE A 82 -11.95 2.64 12.49
C PHE A 82 -12.78 2.25 13.72
N VAL A 83 -12.39 2.76 14.87
CA VAL A 83 -13.14 2.60 16.13
C VAL A 83 -13.45 4.00 16.71
N PRO A 84 -14.57 4.61 16.29
CA PRO A 84 -14.91 5.96 16.75
C PRO A 84 -15.40 5.96 18.20
N TYR A 85 -15.10 7.07 18.92
CA TYR A 85 -15.54 7.27 20.28
C TYR A 85 -17.07 7.25 20.44
N GLU A 86 -17.79 7.67 19.43
CA GLU A 86 -19.25 7.63 19.35
C GLU A 86 -19.81 6.20 19.43
N ALA A 87 -19.11 5.22 18.88
CA ALA A 87 -19.48 3.80 19.03
C ALA A 87 -19.34 3.35 20.49
N TYR A 88 -18.30 3.81 21.21
CA TYR A 88 -18.14 3.56 22.63
C TYR A 88 -19.29 4.16 23.44
N LEU A 89 -19.67 5.42 23.17
CA LEU A 89 -20.78 6.05 23.84
C LEU A 89 -22.12 5.32 23.62
N ALA A 90 -22.29 4.76 22.41
CA ALA A 90 -23.53 4.06 22.04
C ALA A 90 -23.67 2.67 22.68
N ILE A 91 -22.58 1.89 22.81
CA ILE A 91 -22.68 0.47 23.17
C ILE A 91 -21.66 0.00 24.23
N LYS A 92 -20.82 0.89 24.78
CA LYS A 92 -19.88 0.65 25.90
C LYS A 92 -19.30 -0.79 25.96
N ASP A 93 -19.73 -1.57 26.97
CA ASP A 93 -19.17 -2.91 27.22
C ASP A 93 -19.37 -3.90 26.06
N THR A 94 -20.49 -3.79 25.34
CA THR A 94 -20.71 -4.59 24.13
C THR A 94 -19.66 -4.29 23.05
N LEU A 95 -19.15 -3.05 22.97
CA LEU A 95 -18.05 -2.72 22.07
C LEU A 95 -16.79 -3.52 22.40
N LYS A 96 -16.49 -3.69 23.68
CA LYS A 96 -15.32 -4.45 24.13
C LYS A 96 -15.33 -5.88 23.59
N ASP A 97 -16.46 -6.58 23.66
CA ASP A 97 -16.57 -7.94 23.18
C ASP A 97 -16.52 -8.02 21.65
N ARG A 98 -17.12 -7.05 20.95
CA ARG A 98 -17.06 -6.94 19.48
C ARG A 98 -15.64 -6.69 18.99
N LEU A 99 -14.88 -5.80 19.63
CA LEU A 99 -13.47 -5.55 19.33
C LEU A 99 -12.62 -6.81 19.55
N ARG A 100 -12.84 -7.51 20.66
CA ARG A 100 -12.13 -8.76 20.97
C ARG A 100 -12.41 -9.84 19.95
N HIS A 101 -13.69 -10.02 19.58
CA HIS A 101 -14.06 -10.98 18.55
C HIS A 101 -13.41 -10.61 17.21
N PHE A 102 -13.46 -9.34 16.80
CA PHE A 102 -12.86 -8.87 15.55
C PHE A 102 -11.35 -9.16 15.49
N VAL A 103 -10.61 -8.76 16.52
CA VAL A 103 -9.16 -9.00 16.59
C VAL A 103 -8.84 -10.49 16.59
N GLN A 104 -9.60 -11.31 17.32
CA GLN A 104 -9.44 -12.76 17.32
C GLN A 104 -9.74 -13.37 15.96
N ALA A 105 -10.82 -12.94 15.30
CA ALA A 105 -11.20 -13.42 13.96
C ALA A 105 -10.13 -13.08 12.90
N CYS A 106 -9.48 -11.91 13.02
CA CYS A 106 -8.33 -11.54 12.20
C CYS A 106 -7.12 -12.42 12.52
N HIS A 107 -6.78 -12.56 13.81
CA HIS A 107 -5.61 -13.30 14.26
C HIS A 107 -5.58 -14.76 13.78
N ILE A 108 -6.69 -15.48 13.89
CA ILE A 108 -6.77 -16.89 13.43
C ILE A 108 -6.61 -17.03 11.91
N ARG A 109 -6.76 -15.95 11.15
CA ARG A 109 -6.53 -15.88 9.69
C ARG A 109 -5.14 -15.37 9.34
N GLY A 110 -4.30 -15.05 10.34
CA GLY A 110 -2.97 -14.45 10.13
C GLY A 110 -3.05 -13.00 9.66
N ILE A 111 -4.10 -12.26 10.05
CA ILE A 111 -4.31 -10.85 9.73
C ILE A 111 -4.02 -10.02 10.98
N GLY A 112 -3.04 -9.11 10.89
CA GLY A 112 -2.75 -8.12 11.93
C GLY A 112 -3.75 -6.97 11.88
N VAL A 113 -4.07 -6.38 13.05
CA VAL A 113 -5.07 -5.32 13.16
C VAL A 113 -4.43 -4.01 13.55
N MET A 114 -4.58 -2.98 12.73
CA MET A 114 -4.31 -1.58 13.03
C MET A 114 -5.63 -0.90 13.39
N VAL A 115 -5.72 -0.36 14.60
CA VAL A 115 -6.93 0.30 15.10
C VAL A 115 -6.80 1.81 14.98
N VAL A 116 -7.66 2.43 14.16
CA VAL A 116 -7.79 3.89 14.09
C VAL A 116 -8.66 4.36 15.25
N VAL A 117 -8.05 5.10 16.17
CA VAL A 117 -8.68 5.54 17.42
C VAL A 117 -9.76 6.61 17.19
N GLY A 118 -9.58 7.39 16.13
CA GLY A 118 -10.53 8.41 15.72
C GLY A 118 -10.43 9.72 16.49
N LYS A 119 -11.29 10.66 16.10
CA LYS A 119 -11.43 11.98 16.71
C LYS A 119 -12.46 11.92 17.81
N GLY A 120 -12.07 12.26 19.04
CA GLY A 120 -13.01 12.47 20.13
C GLY A 120 -13.26 13.95 20.40
N PRO A 121 -14.14 14.30 21.33
CA PRO A 121 -14.49 15.69 21.66
C PRO A 121 -13.29 16.51 22.16
N TRP A 122 -12.25 15.86 22.68
CA TRP A 122 -11.01 16.47 23.17
C TRP A 122 -10.14 17.13 22.09
N VAL A 123 -10.40 16.88 20.81
CA VAL A 123 -9.68 17.52 19.69
C VAL A 123 -9.99 19.01 19.62
N GLN A 124 -11.26 19.35 19.84
CA GLN A 124 -11.75 20.74 19.76
C GLN A 124 -11.80 21.41 21.12
N ASP A 125 -12.09 20.65 22.16
CA ASP A 125 -12.21 21.13 23.54
C ASP A 125 -11.27 20.35 24.47
N THR A 126 -10.18 20.98 24.86
CA THR A 126 -9.17 20.39 25.75
C THR A 126 -9.70 20.07 27.15
N SER A 127 -10.80 20.70 27.58
CA SER A 127 -11.48 20.36 28.85
C SER A 127 -12.02 18.92 28.83
N GLN A 128 -12.22 18.34 27.66
CA GLN A 128 -12.67 16.96 27.48
C GLN A 128 -11.54 15.91 27.53
N ARG A 129 -10.30 16.29 27.82
CA ARG A 129 -9.16 15.36 27.96
C ARG A 129 -9.37 14.20 28.95
N PRO A 130 -10.11 14.37 30.09
CA PRO A 130 -10.46 13.22 30.92
C PRO A 130 -11.20 12.10 30.18
N ARG A 131 -12.05 12.45 29.20
CA ARG A 131 -12.71 11.46 28.34
C ARG A 131 -11.74 10.75 27.38
N ALA A 132 -10.70 11.44 26.93
CA ALA A 132 -9.64 10.82 26.17
C ALA A 132 -8.90 9.74 26.99
N ILE A 133 -8.61 10.04 28.25
CA ILE A 133 -7.97 9.09 29.19
C ILE A 133 -8.86 7.86 29.40
N GLU A 134 -10.16 8.08 29.64
CA GLU A 134 -11.13 6.99 29.76
C GLU A 134 -11.17 6.12 28.48
N TRP A 135 -11.23 6.76 27.32
CA TRP A 135 -11.26 6.10 26.03
C TRP A 135 -10.01 5.25 25.77
N VAL A 136 -8.82 5.80 25.99
CA VAL A 136 -7.56 5.05 25.80
C VAL A 136 -7.47 3.90 26.80
N LYS A 137 -7.84 4.09 28.05
CA LYS A 137 -7.93 3.01 29.05
C LYS A 137 -8.89 1.90 28.63
N PHE A 138 -10.04 2.27 28.08
CA PHE A 138 -11.02 1.29 27.58
C PHE A 138 -10.45 0.47 26.42
N LEU A 139 -9.87 1.12 25.40
CA LEU A 139 -9.27 0.45 24.25
C LEU A 139 -8.11 -0.46 24.67
N SER A 140 -7.23 0.04 25.52
CA SER A 140 -6.12 -0.73 26.04
C SER A 140 -6.59 -1.92 26.86
N ALA A 141 -7.55 -1.78 27.75
CA ALA A 141 -8.15 -2.89 28.50
C ALA A 141 -8.91 -3.91 27.62
N ALA A 142 -9.36 -3.49 26.45
CA ALA A 142 -9.98 -4.39 25.49
C ALA A 142 -8.95 -5.19 24.68
N LEU A 143 -7.86 -4.55 24.24
CA LEU A 143 -7.03 -5.06 23.15
C LEU A 143 -5.53 -5.19 23.45
N SER A 144 -4.94 -4.44 24.39
CA SER A 144 -3.51 -4.49 24.66
C SER A 144 -3.03 -5.91 24.92
N SER A 145 -1.88 -6.23 24.36
CA SER A 145 -1.25 -7.56 24.44
C SER A 145 -2.09 -8.72 23.88
N ARG A 146 -3.19 -8.44 23.16
CA ARG A 146 -3.93 -9.50 22.47
C ARG A 146 -3.20 -9.90 21.19
N PRO A 147 -3.05 -11.21 20.95
CA PRO A 147 -2.60 -11.69 19.66
C PRO A 147 -3.48 -11.11 18.53
N GLY A 148 -2.84 -10.57 17.50
CA GLY A 148 -3.53 -9.94 16.37
C GLY A 148 -3.57 -8.41 16.42
N LEU A 149 -3.48 -7.75 17.58
CA LEU A 149 -3.31 -6.30 17.60
C LEU A 149 -1.89 -5.96 17.12
N ALA A 150 -1.78 -5.24 15.99
CA ALA A 150 -0.52 -4.84 15.40
C ALA A 150 -0.10 -3.43 15.86
N MET A 151 -0.98 -2.43 15.73
CA MET A 151 -0.66 -1.05 16.12
C MET A 151 -1.89 -0.18 16.35
N TRP A 152 -1.67 0.94 17.01
CA TRP A 152 -2.64 2.03 17.18
C TRP A 152 -2.37 3.11 16.13
N ASP A 153 -3.39 3.43 15.33
CA ASP A 153 -3.41 4.62 14.47
C ASP A 153 -4.18 5.72 15.19
N ILE A 154 -3.45 6.71 15.67
CA ILE A 154 -3.98 7.71 16.60
C ILE A 154 -5.07 8.58 15.97
N MET A 155 -4.90 8.96 14.71
CA MET A 155 -5.86 9.82 14.03
C MET A 155 -5.73 9.69 12.51
N ASN A 156 -6.87 9.53 11.85
CA ASN A 156 -6.95 9.61 10.40
C ASN A 156 -6.80 11.04 9.92
N GLU A 157 -5.85 11.27 9.05
CA GLU A 157 -5.65 12.52 8.28
C GLU A 157 -5.76 13.80 9.12
N PRO A 158 -4.93 13.98 10.15
CA PRO A 158 -4.97 15.19 10.98
C PRO A 158 -4.63 16.46 10.19
N ASP A 159 -3.95 16.32 9.07
CA ASP A 159 -3.51 17.37 8.16
C ASP A 159 -4.48 17.65 6.99
N TYR A 160 -5.60 16.92 6.90
CA TYR A 160 -6.60 17.13 5.84
C TYR A 160 -7.91 17.71 6.37
N PRO A 161 -8.53 18.67 5.64
CA PRO A 161 -7.93 19.51 4.60
C PRO A 161 -6.85 20.41 5.18
N GLU A 162 -5.89 20.84 4.39
CA GLU A 162 -4.74 21.65 4.85
C GLU A 162 -5.15 23.02 5.46
N LYS A 163 -6.34 23.47 5.22
CA LYS A 163 -6.86 24.76 5.73
C LYS A 163 -8.20 24.59 6.46
N PRO A 164 -8.50 25.42 7.46
CA PRO A 164 -7.62 26.46 8.01
C PRO A 164 -6.46 25.86 8.83
N LEU A 165 -5.31 26.54 8.84
CA LEU A 165 -4.08 26.08 9.49
C LEU A 165 -4.25 25.84 11.01
N GLU A 166 -5.04 26.67 11.69
CA GLU A 166 -5.30 26.53 13.13
C GLU A 166 -5.98 25.19 13.46
N ARG A 167 -6.79 24.66 12.55
CA ARG A 167 -7.40 23.35 12.71
C ARG A 167 -6.35 22.25 12.61
N VAL A 168 -5.47 22.32 11.62
CA VAL A 168 -4.37 21.37 11.44
C VAL A 168 -3.44 21.37 12.65
N GLN A 169 -3.09 22.55 13.16
CA GLN A 169 -2.26 22.69 14.36
C GLN A 169 -2.93 22.05 15.59
N ARG A 170 -4.23 22.29 15.82
CA ARG A 170 -4.98 21.63 16.90
C ARG A 170 -5.02 20.12 16.76
N ASN A 171 -5.19 19.61 15.53
CA ASN A 171 -5.13 18.18 15.28
C ASN A 171 -3.75 17.62 15.63
N PHE A 172 -2.67 18.29 15.26
CA PHE A 172 -1.31 17.88 15.60
C PHE A 172 -1.02 17.90 17.09
N GLU A 173 -1.50 18.94 17.81
CA GLU A 173 -1.42 18.98 19.27
C GLU A 173 -2.18 17.83 19.92
N ASN A 174 -3.35 17.50 19.39
CA ASN A 174 -4.13 16.35 19.85
C ASN A 174 -3.40 15.02 19.55
N CYS A 175 -2.80 14.86 18.37
CA CYS A 175 -1.99 13.69 18.04
C CYS A 175 -0.83 13.52 19.03
N ARG A 176 -0.10 14.60 19.35
CA ARG A 176 0.98 14.57 20.35
C ARG A 176 0.47 14.17 21.74
N PHE A 177 -0.66 14.73 22.18
CA PHE A 177 -1.29 14.38 23.44
C PHE A 177 -1.71 12.90 23.49
N MET A 178 -2.44 12.43 22.48
CA MET A 178 -2.94 11.06 22.42
C MET A 178 -1.82 10.04 22.29
N SER A 179 -0.78 10.30 21.49
CA SER A 179 0.38 9.43 21.37
C SER A 179 1.11 9.25 22.71
N ARG A 180 1.31 10.34 23.47
CA ARG A 180 1.89 10.24 24.81
C ARG A 180 1.01 9.41 25.74
N LEU A 181 -0.30 9.63 25.69
CA LEU A 181 -1.27 8.91 26.53
C LEU A 181 -1.28 7.40 26.21
N PHE A 182 -1.27 7.02 24.92
CA PHE A 182 -1.12 5.61 24.53
C PHE A 182 0.21 5.05 24.99
N ARG A 183 1.30 5.79 24.85
CA ARG A 183 2.63 5.34 25.30
C ARG A 183 2.69 5.11 26.80
N GLU A 184 1.97 5.91 27.59
CA GLU A 184 1.87 5.74 29.06
C GLU A 184 1.02 4.52 29.43
N ILE A 185 -0.12 4.32 28.77
CA ILE A 185 -1.12 3.29 29.16
C ILE A 185 -0.82 1.94 28.49
N ASP A 186 -0.35 1.93 27.24
CA ASP A 186 0.00 0.74 26.46
C ASP A 186 1.36 0.93 25.77
N PRO A 187 2.47 0.86 26.52
CA PRO A 187 3.80 1.14 25.99
C PRO A 187 4.33 0.08 25.00
N LYS A 188 3.67 -1.09 24.91
CA LYS A 188 4.15 -2.20 24.10
C LYS A 188 3.61 -2.18 22.68
N THR A 189 2.41 -1.68 22.46
CA THR A 189 1.78 -1.65 21.14
C THR A 189 2.33 -0.48 20.34
N PRO A 190 2.87 -0.70 19.15
CA PRO A 190 3.36 0.36 18.26
C PRO A 190 2.29 1.39 17.92
N ILE A 191 2.74 2.62 17.69
CA ILE A 191 1.88 3.77 17.37
C ILE A 191 2.21 4.28 15.97
N THR A 192 1.17 4.62 15.20
CA THR A 192 1.26 5.35 13.93
C THR A 192 0.24 6.47 13.88
N ILE A 193 0.33 7.34 12.87
CA ILE A 193 -0.64 8.39 12.55
C ILE A 193 -0.78 8.42 11.03
N GLY A 194 -1.99 8.17 10.53
CA GLY A 194 -2.29 8.20 9.10
C GLY A 194 -2.33 9.64 8.58
N MET A 195 -1.24 10.13 7.98
CA MET A 195 -1.15 11.47 7.39
C MET A 195 -1.75 11.46 5.99
N ALA A 196 -2.53 12.48 5.63
CA ALA A 196 -3.04 12.63 4.27
C ALA A 196 -1.92 12.96 3.26
N PHE A 197 -0.81 13.52 3.74
CA PHE A 197 0.31 13.94 2.89
C PHE A 197 1.64 13.51 3.50
N GLU A 198 2.47 12.84 2.71
CA GLU A 198 3.79 12.37 3.12
C GLU A 198 4.71 13.49 3.63
N LYS A 199 4.57 14.70 3.06
CA LYS A 199 5.35 15.89 3.44
C LYS A 199 5.17 16.31 4.89
N ASN A 200 4.06 15.93 5.52
CA ASN A 200 3.73 16.31 6.90
C ASN A 200 4.14 15.25 7.95
N MET A 201 4.60 14.05 7.52
CA MET A 201 5.01 12.98 8.42
C MET A 201 6.11 13.41 9.40
N GLU A 202 7.04 14.26 8.96
CA GLU A 202 8.16 14.75 9.78
C GLU A 202 7.67 15.49 11.04
N THR A 203 6.52 16.19 10.95
CA THR A 203 5.96 17.01 12.05
C THR A 203 5.61 16.20 13.30
N LEU A 204 5.25 14.93 13.11
CA LEU A 204 4.84 14.02 14.19
C LEU A 204 5.74 12.80 14.33
N ALA A 205 6.88 12.78 13.64
CA ALA A 205 7.78 11.63 13.62
C ALA A 205 8.23 11.18 15.02
N ASP A 206 8.49 12.11 15.94
CA ASP A 206 8.93 11.80 17.31
C ASP A 206 7.86 11.13 18.18
N TYR A 207 6.61 11.17 17.75
CA TYR A 207 5.45 10.69 18.49
C TYR A 207 4.93 9.34 18.03
N VAL A 208 5.52 8.76 16.99
CA VAL A 208 5.11 7.48 16.39
C VAL A 208 6.28 6.50 16.31
N ASP A 209 5.98 5.22 16.15
CA ASP A 209 6.97 4.17 15.92
C ASP A 209 7.10 3.83 14.44
N VAL A 210 5.99 3.97 13.71
CA VAL A 210 5.87 3.73 12.27
C VAL A 210 5.34 5.00 11.62
N LEU A 211 6.01 5.48 10.58
CA LEU A 211 5.50 6.58 9.75
C LEU A 211 4.42 6.04 8.81
N GLN A 212 3.35 6.81 8.62
CA GLN A 212 2.24 6.45 7.74
C GLN A 212 1.78 7.66 6.94
N PHE A 213 1.54 7.43 5.66
CA PHE A 213 0.94 8.40 4.74
C PHE A 213 -0.20 7.76 3.96
N HIS A 214 -0.97 8.57 3.22
CA HIS A 214 -2.00 8.11 2.30
C HIS A 214 -1.70 8.65 0.91
N ASP A 215 -1.54 7.77 -0.10
CA ASP A 215 -1.27 8.17 -1.46
C ASP A 215 -2.46 7.93 -2.38
N TYR A 216 -3.09 9.01 -2.78
CA TYR A 216 -4.15 9.00 -3.78
C TYR A 216 -3.76 9.70 -5.08
N SER A 217 -2.48 9.66 -5.42
CA SER A 217 -1.97 10.20 -6.68
C SER A 217 -2.55 9.47 -7.90
N ASP A 218 -2.76 10.20 -8.98
CA ASP A 218 -3.48 9.75 -10.18
C ASP A 218 -2.55 9.20 -11.29
N THR A 219 -1.25 9.45 -11.19
CA THR A 219 -0.29 9.02 -12.21
C THR A 219 0.88 8.26 -11.59
N ARG A 220 1.47 7.33 -12.35
CA ARG A 220 2.64 6.54 -11.95
C ARG A 220 3.78 7.44 -11.42
N GLU A 221 4.08 8.52 -12.15
CA GLU A 221 5.15 9.43 -11.77
C GLU A 221 4.90 10.08 -10.40
N LYS A 222 3.68 10.56 -10.14
CA LYS A 222 3.33 11.17 -8.85
C LYS A 222 3.38 10.15 -7.71
N ILE A 223 2.87 8.92 -7.96
CA ILE A 223 2.92 7.81 -6.99
C ILE A 223 4.37 7.50 -6.62
N ASP A 224 5.24 7.30 -7.62
CA ASP A 224 6.65 7.01 -7.41
C ASP A 224 7.37 8.13 -6.64
N GLN A 225 7.13 9.40 -7.01
CA GLN A 225 7.66 10.56 -6.30
C GLN A 225 7.19 10.65 -4.85
N THR A 226 5.91 10.35 -4.57
CA THR A 226 5.35 10.34 -3.21
C THR A 226 6.01 9.26 -2.36
N ILE A 227 6.12 8.04 -2.89
CA ILE A 227 6.79 6.93 -2.23
C ILE A 227 8.27 7.26 -1.95
N LEU A 228 8.97 7.83 -2.93
CA LEU A 228 10.37 8.23 -2.78
C LEU A 228 10.55 9.25 -1.65
N ARG A 229 9.73 10.30 -1.60
CA ARG A 229 9.78 11.30 -0.51
C ARG A 229 9.45 10.67 0.84
N ALA A 230 8.44 9.81 0.91
CA ALA A 230 8.07 9.10 2.14
C ALA A 230 9.24 8.25 2.68
N LYS A 231 9.94 7.53 1.80
CA LYS A 231 11.13 6.74 2.16
C LYS A 231 12.31 7.62 2.61
N GLN A 232 12.49 8.79 2.00
CA GLN A 232 13.52 9.76 2.43
C GLN A 232 13.26 10.28 3.85
N PHE A 233 12.00 10.64 4.17
CA PHE A 233 11.60 11.03 5.52
C PHE A 233 11.78 9.87 6.52
N ALA A 234 11.40 8.65 6.13
CA ALA A 234 11.57 7.47 6.95
C ALA A 234 13.04 7.19 7.28
N ALA A 235 13.91 7.25 6.29
CA ALA A 235 15.35 7.09 6.47
C ALA A 235 15.94 8.18 7.38
N LYS A 236 15.54 9.45 7.20
CA LYS A 236 15.96 10.56 8.06
C LYS A 236 15.52 10.37 9.52
N ALA A 237 14.29 9.89 9.72
CA ALA A 237 13.74 9.64 11.06
C ALA A 237 14.26 8.32 11.69
N GLY A 238 14.92 7.45 10.93
CA GLY A 238 15.31 6.12 11.38
C GLY A 238 14.11 5.22 11.71
N LYS A 239 12.99 5.38 11.01
CA LYS A 239 11.72 4.67 11.27
C LYS A 239 11.20 3.98 10.03
N PRO A 240 10.50 2.84 10.17
CA PRO A 240 9.81 2.23 9.03
C PRO A 240 8.63 3.08 8.57
N VAL A 241 8.21 2.86 7.32
CA VAL A 241 7.09 3.59 6.69
C VAL A 241 6.14 2.63 6.00
N ILE A 242 4.85 2.96 6.05
CA ILE A 242 3.76 2.27 5.35
C ILE A 242 2.83 3.29 4.69
N ASP A 243 2.08 2.85 3.69
CA ASP A 243 0.96 3.61 3.13
C ASP A 243 -0.36 3.04 3.65
N GLY A 244 -1.10 3.86 4.42
CA GLY A 244 -2.33 3.45 5.10
C GLY A 244 -3.58 3.47 4.24
N GLU A 245 -3.56 4.14 3.08
CA GLU A 245 -4.70 4.24 2.19
C GLU A 245 -4.27 4.47 0.74
N ILE A 246 -4.50 3.47 -0.12
CA ILE A 246 -4.28 3.52 -1.56
C ILE A 246 -5.49 2.94 -2.31
N GLY A 247 -5.62 3.25 -3.61
CA GLY A 247 -6.66 2.69 -4.47
C GLY A 247 -8.00 3.37 -4.26
N CYS A 248 -8.23 4.49 -4.96
CA CYS A 248 -9.45 5.27 -4.84
C CYS A 248 -9.99 5.63 -6.22
N ILE A 249 -11.02 4.91 -6.68
CA ILE A 249 -11.61 5.13 -7.99
C ILE A 249 -12.09 6.57 -8.17
N ALA A 250 -12.73 7.14 -7.15
CA ALA A 250 -13.25 8.51 -7.23
C ALA A 250 -12.16 9.60 -7.29
N ARG A 251 -10.91 9.26 -6.94
CA ARG A 251 -9.75 10.15 -7.08
C ARG A 251 -8.86 9.79 -8.27
N ALA A 252 -9.33 8.86 -9.11
CA ALA A 252 -8.58 8.31 -10.24
C ALA A 252 -7.22 7.70 -9.83
N ASN A 253 -7.07 7.28 -8.57
CA ASN A 253 -5.89 6.57 -8.10
C ASN A 253 -5.97 5.10 -8.55
N PRO A 254 -5.09 4.65 -9.45
CA PRO A 254 -5.22 3.34 -10.09
C PRO A 254 -4.69 2.23 -9.18
N TYR A 255 -5.52 1.22 -8.87
CA TYR A 255 -5.13 0.11 -8.00
C TYR A 255 -3.91 -0.66 -8.52
N ASP A 256 -3.88 -0.99 -9.81
CA ASP A 256 -2.80 -1.78 -10.41
C ASP A 256 -1.45 -1.04 -10.38
N VAL A 257 -1.43 0.23 -10.77
CA VAL A 257 -0.20 1.03 -10.78
C VAL A 257 0.30 1.30 -9.36
N THR A 258 -0.60 1.72 -8.46
CA THR A 258 -0.18 2.06 -7.10
C THR A 258 0.32 0.84 -6.34
N LEU A 259 -0.34 -0.33 -6.47
CA LEU A 259 0.13 -1.58 -5.87
C LEU A 259 1.49 -2.01 -6.42
N GLU A 260 1.69 -1.89 -7.74
CA GLU A 260 2.95 -2.23 -8.38
C GLU A 260 4.10 -1.37 -7.86
N GLU A 261 3.94 -0.05 -7.80
CA GLU A 261 5.00 0.85 -7.35
C GLU A 261 5.32 0.66 -5.86
N HIS A 262 4.31 0.42 -5.00
CA HIS A 262 4.55 0.10 -3.59
C HIS A 262 5.32 -1.22 -3.41
N MET A 263 4.98 -2.26 -4.18
CA MET A 263 5.69 -3.54 -4.14
C MET A 263 7.13 -3.41 -4.62
N LYS A 264 7.38 -2.69 -5.72
CA LYS A 264 8.73 -2.38 -6.23
C LYS A 264 9.56 -1.59 -5.21
N ALA A 265 8.94 -0.64 -4.54
CA ALA A 265 9.60 0.19 -3.54
C ALA A 265 9.80 -0.48 -2.18
N HIS A 266 9.26 -1.69 -1.98
CA HIS A 266 9.24 -2.40 -0.68
C HIS A 266 8.58 -1.56 0.43
N VAL A 267 7.42 -0.96 0.13
CA VAL A 267 6.59 -0.24 1.09
C VAL A 267 5.31 -1.02 1.31
N GLY A 268 4.98 -1.32 2.58
CA GLY A 268 3.71 -1.95 2.93
C GLY A 268 2.54 -1.01 2.68
N TRP A 269 1.41 -1.54 2.30
CA TRP A 269 0.27 -0.78 1.83
C TRP A 269 -1.06 -1.31 2.35
N TYR A 270 -2.09 -0.44 2.35
CA TYR A 270 -3.48 -0.77 2.71
C TYR A 270 -4.42 -0.20 1.65
N ILE A 271 -5.16 -1.06 0.94
CA ILE A 271 -6.15 -0.60 -0.05
C ILE A 271 -7.36 0.09 0.62
N TRP A 272 -7.91 1.09 -0.02
CA TRP A 272 -9.18 1.70 0.31
C TRP A 272 -10.25 1.24 -0.68
N GLU A 273 -11.14 0.26 -0.36
CA GLU A 273 -11.23 -0.56 0.85
C GLU A 273 -11.61 -2.00 0.46
N LEU A 274 -11.79 -2.92 1.41
CA LEU A 274 -12.13 -4.31 1.08
C LEU A 274 -13.54 -4.43 0.50
N MET A 275 -14.55 -3.95 1.25
CA MET A 275 -15.97 -4.11 0.89
C MET A 275 -16.53 -2.83 0.27
N ILE A 276 -17.47 -2.99 -0.67
CA ILE A 276 -18.19 -1.87 -1.28
C ILE A 276 -19.36 -1.52 -0.37
N VAL A 277 -19.29 -0.37 0.29
CA VAL A 277 -20.38 0.13 1.15
C VAL A 277 -21.56 0.57 0.30
N ARG A 278 -22.78 0.27 0.73
CA ARG A 278 -24.00 0.43 -0.07
C ARG A 278 -24.34 1.85 -0.52
N LYS A 279 -23.86 2.89 0.17
CA LYS A 279 -24.26 4.29 -0.10
C LYS A 279 -23.10 5.28 0.05
N GLY A 280 -23.25 6.41 -0.63
CA GLY A 280 -22.35 7.55 -0.51
C GLY A 280 -20.97 7.29 -1.09
N TRP A 281 -19.96 7.92 -0.52
CA TRP A 281 -18.58 7.83 -0.96
C TRP A 281 -18.06 6.38 -0.99
N GLY A 282 -18.40 5.56 0.00
CA GLY A 282 -17.98 4.16 0.05
C GLY A 282 -18.52 3.28 -1.09
N ALA A 283 -19.58 3.71 -1.81
CA ALA A 283 -20.12 2.95 -2.93
C ALA A 283 -19.23 3.00 -4.18
N VAL A 284 -18.28 3.94 -4.26
CA VAL A 284 -17.35 4.09 -5.39
C VAL A 284 -15.99 3.42 -5.14
N HIS A 285 -15.79 2.83 -3.96
CA HIS A 285 -14.57 2.12 -3.59
C HIS A 285 -14.81 0.64 -3.36
N GLY A 286 -13.77 -0.07 -3.01
CA GLY A 286 -13.84 -1.45 -2.56
C GLY A 286 -13.68 -2.49 -3.66
N VAL A 287 -13.30 -3.69 -3.22
CA VAL A 287 -13.00 -4.84 -4.07
C VAL A 287 -14.22 -5.75 -4.23
N PHE A 288 -14.94 -6.00 -3.11
CA PHE A 288 -16.02 -6.96 -3.07
C PHE A 288 -17.38 -6.34 -2.81
N TYR A 289 -18.39 -6.83 -3.51
CA TYR A 289 -19.79 -6.66 -3.12
C TYR A 289 -20.12 -7.52 -1.88
N GLU A 290 -21.26 -7.23 -1.25
CA GLU A 290 -21.72 -7.92 -0.02
C GLU A 290 -21.83 -9.44 -0.16
N ASP A 291 -22.09 -9.94 -1.36
CA ASP A 291 -22.19 -11.38 -1.67
C ASP A 291 -20.84 -12.03 -1.99
N GLY A 292 -19.74 -11.28 -1.93
CA GLY A 292 -18.38 -11.73 -2.26
C GLY A 292 -18.03 -11.66 -3.75
N THR A 293 -18.92 -11.12 -4.58
CA THR A 293 -18.60 -10.85 -6.01
C THR A 293 -17.55 -9.78 -6.11
N VAL A 294 -16.53 -10.01 -6.96
CA VAL A 294 -15.47 -9.04 -7.24
C VAL A 294 -15.99 -7.95 -8.18
N ARG A 295 -15.81 -6.68 -7.84
CA ARG A 295 -16.20 -5.53 -8.69
C ARG A 295 -15.42 -5.50 -10.00
N ASP A 296 -14.10 -5.57 -9.89
CA ASP A 296 -13.18 -5.55 -11.03
C ASP A 296 -12.09 -6.61 -10.81
N PRO A 297 -12.06 -7.67 -11.61
CA PRO A 297 -11.05 -8.72 -11.50
C PRO A 297 -9.61 -8.22 -11.59
N SER A 298 -9.38 -7.08 -12.26
CA SER A 298 -8.04 -6.49 -12.37
C SER A 298 -7.51 -5.98 -11.04
N ILE A 299 -8.38 -5.51 -10.14
CA ILE A 299 -8.01 -5.11 -8.78
C ILE A 299 -7.54 -6.34 -7.99
N ALA A 300 -8.32 -7.42 -8.02
CA ALA A 300 -7.95 -8.67 -7.35
C ALA A 300 -6.63 -9.24 -7.92
N ALA A 301 -6.46 -9.20 -9.23
CA ALA A 301 -5.21 -9.62 -9.89
C ALA A 301 -4.01 -8.77 -9.42
N ALA A 302 -4.15 -7.45 -9.35
CA ALA A 302 -3.09 -6.55 -8.88
C ALA A 302 -2.72 -6.81 -7.41
N ILE A 303 -3.71 -7.03 -6.53
CA ILE A 303 -3.47 -7.41 -5.12
C ILE A 303 -2.63 -8.69 -5.05
N LEU A 304 -2.86 -9.65 -5.94
CA LEU A 304 -2.11 -10.91 -6.04
C LEU A 304 -0.76 -10.76 -6.76
N GLY A 305 -0.42 -9.56 -7.25
CA GLY A 305 0.85 -9.26 -7.91
C GLY A 305 0.83 -9.45 -9.44
N PHE A 306 -0.35 -9.59 -10.05
CA PHE A 306 -0.51 -9.65 -11.51
C PHE A 306 -0.87 -8.26 -12.04
N PHE A 307 0.12 -7.55 -12.56
CA PHE A 307 -0.04 -6.17 -13.03
C PHE A 307 -0.28 -6.11 -14.52
N ARG A 308 -1.13 -5.18 -14.96
CA ARG A 308 -1.33 -4.83 -16.37
C ARG A 308 -0.28 -3.80 -16.81
N ASN A 309 1.00 -4.13 -16.61
CA ASN A 309 2.07 -3.21 -16.97
C ASN A 309 2.34 -3.27 -18.47
N ARG A 310 1.90 -2.26 -19.18
CA ARG A 310 2.19 -2.13 -20.62
C ARG A 310 3.63 -1.70 -20.90
N ASN A 311 4.29 -1.06 -19.94
CA ASN A 311 5.66 -0.58 -20.12
C ASN A 311 6.69 -1.71 -20.03
N ASP A 312 6.42 -2.78 -19.28
CA ASP A 312 7.30 -3.95 -19.19
C ASP A 312 7.13 -4.89 -20.40
N ILE A 313 5.99 -4.81 -21.10
CA ILE A 313 5.74 -5.55 -22.33
C ILE A 313 6.53 -4.93 -23.48
N LEU A 314 6.71 -3.63 -23.44
CA LEU A 314 7.41 -2.87 -24.47
C LEU A 314 8.45 -1.96 -23.79
N PRO A 315 9.65 -2.49 -23.46
CA PRO A 315 10.71 -1.65 -22.92
C PRO A 315 10.93 -0.47 -23.87
N ALA A 316 11.09 0.72 -23.30
CA ALA A 316 11.37 1.91 -24.09
C ALA A 316 12.57 1.64 -24.98
N ILE A 317 12.34 1.53 -26.29
CA ILE A 317 13.41 1.27 -27.25
C ILE A 317 14.08 2.62 -27.49
N VAL A 318 15.14 2.89 -26.72
CA VAL A 318 15.89 4.15 -26.75
C VAL A 318 16.58 4.33 -28.12
N ASP A 319 17.01 3.24 -28.75
CA ASP A 319 17.59 3.20 -30.10
C ASP A 319 16.83 2.18 -30.95
N ARG A 320 15.68 2.59 -31.44
CA ARG A 320 14.80 1.72 -32.24
C ARG A 320 15.43 1.28 -33.56
N GLU A 321 16.04 2.19 -34.28
CA GLU A 321 16.68 1.89 -35.56
C GLU A 321 17.86 0.94 -35.39
N GLY A 322 18.68 1.15 -34.37
CA GLY A 322 19.76 0.26 -34.01
C GLY A 322 19.26 -1.10 -33.53
N ALA A 323 18.17 -1.15 -32.79
CA ALA A 323 17.55 -2.43 -32.35
C ALA A 323 17.00 -3.22 -33.54
N ILE A 324 16.34 -2.55 -34.50
CA ILE A 324 15.89 -3.18 -35.76
C ILE A 324 17.08 -3.71 -36.56
N THR A 325 18.13 -2.94 -36.67
CA THR A 325 19.34 -3.37 -37.39
C THR A 325 19.93 -4.62 -36.74
N ARG A 326 20.13 -4.63 -35.42
CA ARG A 326 20.66 -5.78 -34.68
C ARG A 326 19.82 -7.05 -34.86
N VAL A 327 18.48 -6.94 -34.68
CA VAL A 327 17.62 -8.14 -34.80
C VAL A 327 17.58 -8.70 -36.20
N ILE A 328 17.68 -7.85 -37.24
CA ILE A 328 17.78 -8.29 -38.62
C ILE A 328 19.10 -9.05 -38.84
N ASP A 329 20.22 -8.51 -38.36
CA ASP A 329 21.53 -9.13 -38.53
C ASP A 329 21.64 -10.44 -37.73
N ASP A 330 21.18 -10.48 -36.49
CA ASP A 330 21.11 -11.69 -35.65
C ASP A 330 20.19 -12.75 -36.23
N GLY A 331 19.03 -12.36 -36.75
CA GLY A 331 18.08 -13.26 -37.38
C GLY A 331 18.61 -13.86 -38.68
N ASN A 332 19.26 -13.07 -39.54
CA ASN A 332 19.92 -13.56 -40.74
C ASN A 332 21.06 -14.50 -40.39
N GLY A 333 21.88 -14.19 -39.40
CA GLY A 333 22.94 -15.05 -38.89
C GLY A 333 22.41 -16.37 -38.33
N TRP A 334 21.29 -16.37 -37.61
CA TRP A 334 20.64 -17.57 -37.10
C TRP A 334 20.06 -18.45 -38.26
N LEU A 335 19.39 -17.83 -39.23
CA LEU A 335 18.81 -18.51 -40.38
C LEU A 335 19.87 -19.20 -41.30
N ALA A 336 21.12 -18.74 -41.23
CA ALA A 336 22.23 -19.32 -41.99
C ALA A 336 22.86 -20.54 -41.31
N GLN A 337 22.53 -20.87 -40.06
CA GLN A 337 23.10 -22.00 -39.31
C GLN A 337 22.37 -23.31 -39.65
N GLN A 338 23.14 -24.42 -39.84
CA GLN A 338 22.57 -25.75 -40.10
C GLN A 338 21.94 -26.35 -38.82
N ASP A 339 22.56 -26.16 -37.67
CA ASP A 339 22.09 -26.62 -36.34
C ASP A 339 21.73 -25.43 -35.46
N ALA A 340 20.73 -24.67 -35.87
CA ALA A 340 20.34 -23.45 -35.18
C ALA A 340 19.68 -23.74 -33.82
N ASP A 341 20.19 -23.10 -32.78
CA ASP A 341 19.64 -23.21 -31.41
C ASP A 341 18.20 -22.69 -31.40
N TRP A 342 17.25 -23.57 -31.05
CA TRP A 342 15.82 -23.27 -30.92
C TRP A 342 15.52 -22.13 -29.94
N LYS A 343 16.17 -22.11 -28.77
CA LYS A 343 15.98 -21.05 -27.77
C LYS A 343 16.41 -19.71 -28.31
N LYS A 344 17.58 -19.63 -28.89
CA LYS A 344 18.11 -18.41 -29.51
C LYS A 344 17.20 -17.90 -30.63
N GLY A 345 16.66 -18.82 -31.45
CA GLY A 345 15.69 -18.47 -32.48
C GLY A 345 14.39 -17.89 -31.92
N LEU A 346 13.86 -18.45 -30.83
CA LEU A 346 12.68 -17.91 -30.15
C LEU A 346 12.94 -16.51 -29.59
N ASP A 347 14.10 -16.24 -28.98
CA ASP A 347 14.45 -14.93 -28.44
C ASP A 347 14.58 -13.89 -29.56
N ILE A 348 15.12 -14.26 -30.72
CA ILE A 348 15.16 -13.39 -31.91
C ILE A 348 13.75 -13.11 -32.44
N ALA A 349 12.90 -14.15 -32.54
CA ALA A 349 11.51 -13.99 -32.98
C ALA A 349 10.71 -13.07 -32.03
N GLU A 350 10.90 -13.24 -30.74
CA GLU A 350 10.24 -12.41 -29.70
C GLU A 350 10.71 -10.96 -29.78
N THR A 351 12.02 -10.73 -29.93
CA THR A 351 12.57 -9.37 -30.10
C THR A 351 12.02 -8.70 -31.34
N ALA A 352 11.96 -9.45 -32.50
CA ALA A 352 11.39 -8.93 -33.71
C ALA A 352 9.89 -8.64 -33.61
N ALA A 353 9.12 -9.51 -32.94
CA ALA A 353 7.70 -9.33 -32.68
C ALA A 353 7.44 -8.08 -31.85
N ASN A 354 8.19 -7.88 -30.76
CA ASN A 354 8.09 -6.71 -29.92
C ASN A 354 8.40 -5.41 -30.69
N LEU A 355 9.39 -5.42 -31.57
CA LEU A 355 9.73 -4.27 -32.42
C LEU A 355 8.60 -3.92 -33.40
N LEU A 356 7.93 -4.93 -33.97
CA LEU A 356 6.80 -4.75 -34.88
C LEU A 356 5.58 -4.17 -34.16
N GLU A 357 5.23 -4.69 -32.98
CA GLU A 357 4.10 -4.22 -32.20
C GLU A 357 4.35 -2.83 -31.61
N ALA A 358 5.53 -2.59 -31.01
CA ALA A 358 5.88 -1.27 -30.45
C ALA A 358 5.90 -0.16 -31.48
N GLY A 359 6.11 -0.52 -32.74
CA GLY A 359 6.22 0.42 -33.83
C GLY A 359 4.95 0.65 -34.60
N GLU A 360 3.91 -0.15 -34.35
CA GLU A 360 2.74 -0.22 -35.26
C GLU A 360 3.20 -0.45 -36.73
N LEU A 361 4.33 -1.18 -36.90
CA LEU A 361 5.03 -1.28 -38.19
C LEU A 361 4.39 -2.26 -39.18
N ALA A 362 3.43 -3.06 -38.67
CA ALA A 362 2.73 -3.98 -39.55
C ALA A 362 1.24 -4.06 -39.15
N PRO A 363 0.31 -3.85 -40.11
CA PRO A 363 -1.08 -4.20 -39.91
C PRO A 363 -1.21 -5.72 -39.93
N MET A 364 -1.13 -6.36 -38.77
CA MET A 364 -1.30 -7.79 -38.62
C MET A 364 -2.61 -8.13 -37.99
N HIS A 365 -3.35 -9.07 -38.55
CA HIS A 365 -4.61 -9.57 -37.99
C HIS A 365 -4.41 -10.33 -36.69
N VAL A 366 -3.18 -10.81 -36.42
CA VAL A 366 -2.77 -11.51 -35.22
C VAL A 366 -1.54 -10.81 -34.69
N PRO A 367 -1.51 -10.47 -33.37
CA PRO A 367 -0.33 -9.86 -32.75
C PRO A 367 0.92 -10.75 -32.95
N PRO A 368 2.05 -10.21 -33.44
CA PRO A 368 3.30 -10.98 -33.61
C PRO A 368 3.77 -11.71 -32.36
N THR A 369 3.66 -11.10 -31.18
CA THR A 369 4.02 -11.76 -29.92
C THR A 369 3.14 -12.97 -29.61
N TRP A 370 1.88 -12.97 -30.01
CA TRP A 370 1.00 -14.13 -29.89
C TRP A 370 1.44 -15.31 -30.78
N GLU A 371 1.87 -15.04 -31.98
CA GLU A 371 2.40 -16.09 -32.88
C GLU A 371 3.66 -16.76 -32.26
N VAL A 372 4.58 -15.98 -31.71
CA VAL A 372 5.76 -16.51 -30.99
C VAL A 372 5.35 -17.32 -29.76
N ALA A 373 4.37 -16.83 -28.98
CA ALA A 373 3.85 -17.53 -27.80
C ALA A 373 3.23 -18.91 -28.18
N GLN A 374 2.57 -19.01 -29.31
CA GLN A 374 2.04 -20.30 -29.80
C GLN A 374 3.19 -21.31 -30.13
N LEU A 375 4.25 -20.88 -30.80
CA LEU A 375 5.41 -21.71 -31.06
C LEU A 375 6.12 -22.13 -29.75
N ARG A 376 6.23 -21.25 -28.79
CA ARG A 376 6.85 -21.53 -27.47
C ARG A 376 6.08 -22.59 -26.67
N ARG A 377 4.76 -22.68 -26.83
CA ARG A 377 3.88 -23.65 -26.13
C ARG A 377 3.80 -25.00 -26.84
N GLY A 378 4.12 -25.01 -28.16
CA GLY A 378 4.09 -26.21 -29.00
C GLY A 378 5.33 -27.10 -28.84
N GLN A 379 5.34 -28.19 -29.58
CA GLN A 379 6.56 -28.96 -29.77
C GLN A 379 7.54 -28.13 -30.63
N PRO A 380 8.87 -28.22 -30.39
CA PRO A 380 9.85 -27.50 -31.18
C PRO A 380 9.72 -27.82 -32.69
N ASP A 381 9.34 -26.79 -33.44
CA ASP A 381 9.25 -26.85 -34.90
C ASP A 381 10.17 -25.76 -35.48
N VAL A 382 11.40 -26.17 -35.80
CA VAL A 382 12.45 -25.29 -36.34
C VAL A 382 12.01 -24.66 -37.66
N HIS A 383 11.26 -25.39 -38.49
CA HIS A 383 10.81 -24.89 -39.78
C HIS A 383 9.76 -23.80 -39.65
N ALA A 384 8.80 -24.01 -38.76
CA ALA A 384 7.80 -22.98 -38.42
C ALA A 384 8.47 -21.73 -37.86
N LEU A 385 9.46 -21.88 -36.96
CA LEU A 385 10.21 -20.76 -36.38
C LEU A 385 11.05 -20.02 -37.46
N GLN A 386 11.71 -20.73 -38.38
CA GLN A 386 12.44 -20.12 -39.49
C GLN A 386 11.51 -19.28 -40.36
N ASN A 387 10.33 -19.79 -40.69
CA ASN A 387 9.35 -19.07 -41.50
C ASN A 387 8.85 -17.82 -40.77
N LEU A 388 8.61 -17.91 -39.44
CA LEU A 388 8.17 -16.79 -38.63
C LEU A 388 9.24 -15.70 -38.55
N ILE A 389 10.48 -16.06 -38.28
CA ILE A 389 11.61 -15.12 -38.26
C ILE A 389 11.74 -14.43 -39.62
N LYS A 390 11.73 -15.17 -40.73
CA LYS A 390 11.78 -14.58 -42.08
C LYS A 390 10.68 -13.56 -42.31
N LYS A 391 9.45 -13.89 -41.94
CA LYS A 391 8.29 -12.99 -42.02
C LYS A 391 8.54 -11.67 -41.25
N TYR A 392 9.04 -11.77 -40.03
CA TYR A 392 9.28 -10.59 -39.20
C TYR A 392 10.44 -9.74 -39.68
N LEU A 393 11.55 -10.38 -40.09
CA LEU A 393 12.70 -9.64 -40.65
C LEU A 393 12.32 -8.90 -41.94
N GLN A 394 11.48 -9.49 -42.80
CA GLN A 394 10.98 -8.83 -44.00
C GLN A 394 10.11 -7.61 -43.66
N ALA A 395 9.27 -7.71 -42.61
CA ALA A 395 8.44 -6.60 -42.15
C ALA A 395 9.26 -5.47 -41.50
N LEU A 396 10.39 -5.79 -40.86
CA LEU A 396 11.31 -4.82 -40.25
C LEU A 396 12.31 -4.19 -41.25
N ALA A 397 12.58 -4.83 -42.34
CA ALA A 397 13.61 -4.41 -43.32
C ALA A 397 13.46 -2.96 -43.82
N PRO A 398 12.24 -2.42 -44.09
CA PRO A 398 12.07 -1.04 -44.52
C PRO A 398 12.52 0.01 -43.46
N PHE A 399 12.65 -0.38 -42.20
CA PHE A 399 12.98 0.48 -41.07
C PHE A 399 14.41 0.29 -40.59
N LYS A 400 15.22 -0.50 -41.27
CA LYS A 400 16.66 -0.66 -41.00
C LYS A 400 17.39 0.63 -41.30
N LYS A 401 18.29 1.05 -40.39
CA LYS A 401 19.14 2.21 -40.60
C LYS A 401 20.04 1.96 -41.86
N PRO A 402 20.12 2.91 -42.80
CA PRO A 402 21.05 2.78 -43.89
C PRO A 402 22.48 2.62 -43.35
N ALA A 403 23.29 1.74 -43.96
CA ALA A 403 24.68 1.65 -43.59
C ALA A 403 25.35 3.02 -43.81
N GLU A 404 25.99 3.56 -42.77
CA GLU A 404 26.82 4.76 -42.91
C GLU A 404 27.93 4.44 -43.94
N LYS A 405 27.94 5.23 -45.01
CA LYS A 405 28.95 5.10 -46.09
C LYS A 405 30.28 5.68 -45.66
#